data_fe33b2c928b1405080014e4e915cd632
#
_entry.id   fe33b2c928b1405080014e4e915cd632
#
_cell.length_a   1.000
_cell.length_b   1.000
_cell.length_c   1.000
_cell.angle_alpha   90.00
_cell.angle_beta   90.00
_cell.angle_gamma   90.00
#
_symmetry.space_group_name_H-M   'P 1'
#
loop_
_entity.id
_entity.type
_entity.pdbx_description
1 polymer ?
#
loop_
_entity_poly.entity_id
_entity_poly.type
_entity_poly.pdbx_seq_one_letter_code
_entity_poly.pdbx_strand_id
1 'polypeptide(L)'
;MPDMKIKNKESKRDRLRRHGSDRVQGKAPLLCPPESVARRLPYRIAGYLCRVLVIWVATGGLAVFLSGAMMYDVPNGYLMGVSLVCVGLISLFCLGWKTAIIGGVCTAGLTVWQCIVHAELLPELRYAPLALYNGCLRRLETAGYLTFSSMSVSYSSAASEEQLLRAGMAGVILLFALVYTLCLLRRANLLAPAILSTAVLTVLMTFNVYSNRIQSNLGIV
;
A
#
# COMPACT_ATOMS: atom_id res chain seq x y z
N MET A 1 43.91 19.42 53.29
CA MET A 1 43.01 18.25 53.10
C MET A 1 42.28 18.29 51.76
N PRO A 2 42.98 18.33 50.60
CA PRO A 2 42.33 18.24 49.29
C PRO A 2 42.34 16.82 48.69
N ASP A 3 43.20 15.89 49.13
CA ASP A 3 43.39 14.58 48.44
C ASP A 3 42.31 13.55 48.65
N MET A 4 41.49 13.64 49.71
CA MET A 4 40.42 12.68 49.98
C MET A 4 39.22 12.80 49.04
N LYS A 5 38.95 13.98 48.45
CA LYS A 5 37.81 14.17 47.53
C LYS A 5 38.10 13.64 46.12
N ILE A 6 39.36 13.59 45.71
CA ILE A 6 39.76 13.15 44.38
C ILE A 6 39.67 11.62 44.29
N LYS A 7 40.17 10.89 45.30
CA LYS A 7 40.09 9.42 45.37
C LYS A 7 38.64 8.88 45.32
N ASN A 8 37.70 9.60 45.93
CA ASN A 8 36.30 9.16 45.97
C ASN A 8 35.59 9.38 44.62
N LYS A 9 36.07 10.31 43.78
CA LYS A 9 35.49 10.58 42.47
C LYS A 9 35.96 9.59 41.39
N GLU A 10 37.19 9.11 41.50
CA GLU A 10 37.72 8.07 40.62
C GLU A 10 37.07 6.69 40.90
N SER A 11 36.92 6.33 42.19
CA SER A 11 36.25 5.09 42.60
C SER A 11 34.79 5.04 42.10
N LYS A 12 34.11 6.18 42.04
CA LYS A 12 32.72 6.25 41.57
C LYS A 12 32.65 6.13 40.04
N ARG A 13 33.63 6.65 39.28
CA ARG A 13 33.75 6.50 37.84
C ARG A 13 34.06 5.05 37.44
N ASP A 14 34.92 4.37 38.17
CA ASP A 14 35.25 2.98 37.90
C ASP A 14 34.09 2.03 38.20
N ARG A 15 33.30 2.32 39.25
CA ARG A 15 32.06 1.55 39.49
C ARG A 15 31.01 1.74 38.42
N LEU A 16 30.88 2.97 37.86
CA LEU A 16 29.97 3.23 36.76
C LEU A 16 30.43 2.58 35.43
N ARG A 17 31.73 2.51 35.21
CA ARG A 17 32.31 1.81 34.04
C ARG A 17 32.08 0.30 34.15
N ARG A 18 32.29 -0.31 35.31
CA ARG A 18 32.02 -1.74 35.54
C ARG A 18 30.54 -2.09 35.38
N HIS A 19 29.63 -1.27 35.96
CA HIS A 19 28.21 -1.49 35.78
C HIS A 19 27.70 -1.29 34.30
N GLY A 20 28.37 -0.42 33.56
CA GLY A 20 28.10 -0.26 32.11
C GLY A 20 28.58 -1.46 31.29
N SER A 21 29.74 -2.01 31.63
CA SER A 21 30.33 -3.18 30.99
C SER A 21 29.50 -4.45 31.22
N ASP A 22 29.05 -4.67 32.46
CA ASP A 22 28.27 -5.88 32.80
C ASP A 22 26.85 -5.87 32.21
N ARG A 23 26.26 -4.69 31.99
CA ARG A 23 24.99 -4.58 31.26
C ARG A 23 25.11 -4.85 29.76
N VAL A 24 26.28 -4.61 29.18
CA VAL A 24 26.55 -4.92 27.77
C VAL A 24 26.89 -6.39 27.59
N GLN A 25 27.57 -7.02 28.56
CA GLN A 25 27.89 -8.45 28.52
C GLN A 25 26.73 -9.38 28.88
N GLY A 26 25.77 -8.92 29.71
CA GLY A 26 24.59 -9.71 30.09
C GLY A 26 23.54 -9.86 28.98
N LYS A 27 23.66 -9.15 27.88
CA LYS A 27 22.93 -9.40 26.63
C LYS A 27 23.84 -10.04 25.59
N ALA A 28 24.53 -11.11 25.95
CA ALA A 28 25.00 -12.02 24.93
C ALA A 28 23.75 -12.53 24.20
N PRO A 29 23.56 -12.21 22.92
CA PRO A 29 22.50 -12.82 22.16
C PRO A 29 22.81 -14.31 22.16
N LEU A 30 21.89 -15.08 22.73
CA LEU A 30 21.89 -16.51 22.63
C LEU A 30 22.31 -16.91 21.22
N LEU A 31 23.53 -17.44 21.15
CA LEU A 31 23.95 -18.50 20.24
C LEU A 31 23.31 -18.49 18.84
N CYS A 32 23.56 -17.45 18.09
CA CYS A 32 23.73 -17.68 16.67
C CYS A 32 25.24 -17.78 16.42
N PRO A 33 25.75 -18.93 15.95
CA PRO A 33 27.13 -19.01 15.45
C PRO A 33 27.33 -17.87 14.44
N PRO A 34 28.54 -17.35 14.26
CA PRO A 34 28.81 -16.32 13.27
C PRO A 34 28.63 -16.93 11.88
N GLU A 35 27.39 -17.15 11.50
CA GLU A 35 27.04 -17.46 10.13
C GLU A 35 27.57 -16.32 9.28
N SER A 36 28.42 -16.65 8.36
CA SER A 36 29.01 -15.72 7.41
C SER A 36 27.92 -14.78 6.90
N VAL A 37 28.20 -13.49 6.89
CA VAL A 37 27.28 -12.42 6.40
C VAL A 37 26.67 -12.80 5.04
N ALA A 38 27.40 -13.59 4.23
CA ALA A 38 26.97 -14.14 2.96
C ALA A 38 25.74 -15.08 3.07
N ARG A 39 25.58 -15.84 4.16
CA ARG A 39 24.39 -16.70 4.34
C ARG A 39 23.14 -15.94 4.79
N ARG A 40 23.29 -14.77 5.42
CA ARG A 40 22.15 -13.96 5.88
C ARG A 40 21.53 -13.10 4.77
N LEU A 41 22.28 -12.84 3.70
CA LEU A 41 21.82 -12.02 2.58
C LEU A 41 20.57 -12.60 1.87
N PRO A 42 20.58 -13.88 1.45
CA PRO A 42 19.43 -14.48 0.77
C PRO A 42 18.16 -14.50 1.65
N TYR A 43 18.28 -14.74 2.96
CA TYR A 43 17.14 -14.71 3.87
C TYR A 43 16.55 -13.30 4.03
N ARG A 44 17.38 -12.27 4.02
CA ARG A 44 16.90 -10.88 4.06
C ARG A 44 16.17 -10.50 2.78
N ILE A 45 16.70 -10.90 1.63
CA ILE A 45 16.07 -10.66 0.34
C ILE A 45 14.75 -11.43 0.26
N ALA A 46 14.77 -12.72 0.60
CA ALA A 46 13.57 -13.54 0.60
C ALA A 46 12.47 -12.96 1.53
N GLY A 47 12.84 -12.55 2.75
CA GLY A 47 11.90 -11.93 3.68
C GLY A 47 11.33 -10.60 3.15
N TYR A 48 12.13 -9.80 2.44
CA TYR A 48 11.68 -8.59 1.81
C TYR A 48 10.71 -8.90 0.66
N LEU A 49 11.06 -9.83 -0.22
CA LEU A 49 10.21 -10.25 -1.33
C LEU A 49 8.87 -10.82 -0.83
N CYS A 50 8.88 -11.63 0.22
CA CYS A 50 7.65 -12.14 0.83
C CYS A 50 6.75 -10.98 1.32
N ARG A 51 7.31 -9.95 1.96
CA ARG A 51 6.55 -8.78 2.39
C ARG A 51 5.95 -8.02 1.20
N VAL A 52 6.75 -7.79 0.15
CA VAL A 52 6.28 -7.14 -1.07
C VAL A 52 5.15 -7.94 -1.72
N LEU A 53 5.28 -9.26 -1.77
CA LEU A 53 4.25 -10.14 -2.31
C LEU A 53 2.95 -10.08 -1.50
N VAL A 54 3.03 -10.10 -0.18
CA VAL A 54 1.86 -9.94 0.71
C VAL A 54 1.19 -8.59 0.49
N ILE A 55 1.96 -7.51 0.38
CA ILE A 55 1.45 -6.16 0.11
C ILE A 55 0.74 -6.13 -1.25
N TRP A 56 1.33 -6.72 -2.27
CA TRP A 56 0.74 -6.81 -3.60
C TRP A 56 -0.60 -7.53 -3.58
N VAL A 57 -0.65 -8.73 -2.98
CA VAL A 57 -1.89 -9.52 -2.87
C VAL A 57 -2.96 -8.77 -2.08
N ALA A 58 -2.59 -8.11 -0.98
CA ALA A 58 -3.52 -7.33 -0.18
C ALA A 58 -4.07 -6.12 -0.95
N THR A 59 -3.19 -5.36 -1.63
CA THR A 59 -3.58 -4.18 -2.41
C THR A 59 -4.43 -4.56 -3.61
N GLY A 60 -3.99 -5.56 -4.39
CA GLY A 60 -4.70 -6.04 -5.57
C GLY A 60 -6.02 -6.70 -5.20
N GLY A 61 -6.03 -7.52 -4.15
CA GLY A 61 -7.25 -8.16 -3.64
C GLY A 61 -8.28 -7.14 -3.18
N LEU A 62 -7.87 -6.09 -2.47
CA LEU A 62 -8.78 -5.02 -2.06
C LEU A 62 -9.33 -4.25 -3.27
N ALA A 63 -8.51 -3.99 -4.29
CA ALA A 63 -8.94 -3.32 -5.52
C ALA A 63 -9.94 -4.19 -6.32
N VAL A 64 -9.68 -5.48 -6.46
CA VAL A 64 -10.58 -6.45 -7.10
C VAL A 64 -11.91 -6.53 -6.34
N PHE A 65 -11.83 -6.60 -5.02
CA PHE A 65 -13.02 -6.63 -4.17
C PHE A 65 -13.84 -5.34 -4.32
N LEU A 66 -13.20 -4.17 -4.28
CA LEU A 66 -13.86 -2.87 -4.45
C LEU A 66 -14.51 -2.75 -5.83
N SER A 67 -13.79 -3.08 -6.90
CA SER A 67 -14.32 -3.09 -8.27
C SER A 67 -15.51 -4.04 -8.40
N GLY A 68 -15.39 -5.22 -7.82
CA GLY A 68 -16.46 -6.22 -7.80
C GLY A 68 -17.70 -5.76 -7.05
N ALA A 69 -17.53 -5.18 -5.87
CA ALA A 69 -18.64 -4.67 -5.05
C ALA A 69 -19.37 -3.50 -5.73
N MET A 70 -18.63 -2.61 -6.39
CA MET A 70 -19.18 -1.47 -7.12
C MET A 70 -19.67 -1.83 -8.53
N MET A 71 -19.50 -3.08 -8.97
CA MET A 71 -19.84 -3.54 -10.31
C MET A 71 -19.16 -2.74 -11.44
N TYR A 72 -17.94 -2.27 -11.20
CA TYR A 72 -17.15 -1.64 -12.25
C TYR A 72 -16.72 -2.68 -13.28
N ASP A 73 -16.88 -2.34 -14.56
CA ASP A 73 -16.44 -3.20 -15.67
C ASP A 73 -14.93 -3.04 -15.92
N VAL A 74 -14.15 -3.43 -14.89
CA VAL A 74 -12.69 -3.37 -14.96
C VAL A 74 -12.12 -4.78 -14.80
N PRO A 75 -11.32 -5.27 -15.76
CA PRO A 75 -10.78 -6.62 -15.70
C PRO A 75 -9.89 -6.85 -14.49
N ASN A 76 -10.10 -7.96 -13.78
CA ASN A 76 -9.32 -8.30 -12.57
C ASN A 76 -7.82 -8.41 -12.87
N GLY A 77 -7.45 -8.90 -14.05
CA GLY A 77 -6.05 -8.98 -14.47
C GLY A 77 -5.39 -7.61 -14.58
N TYR A 78 -6.12 -6.58 -15.05
CA TYR A 78 -5.64 -5.20 -15.08
C TYR A 78 -5.39 -4.67 -13.66
N LEU A 79 -6.33 -4.86 -12.73
CA LEU A 79 -6.20 -4.39 -11.34
C LEU A 79 -5.01 -5.05 -10.63
N MET A 80 -4.83 -6.35 -10.81
CA MET A 80 -3.69 -7.09 -10.24
C MET A 80 -2.36 -6.66 -10.88
N GLY A 81 -2.34 -6.43 -12.20
CA GLY A 81 -1.15 -5.94 -12.91
C GLY A 81 -0.74 -4.54 -12.47
N VAL A 82 -1.68 -3.60 -12.42
CA VAL A 82 -1.42 -2.23 -11.94
C VAL A 82 -0.95 -2.24 -10.49
N SER A 83 -1.57 -3.05 -9.62
CA SER A 83 -1.15 -3.17 -8.22
C SER A 83 0.28 -3.71 -8.08
N LEU A 84 0.68 -4.68 -8.92
CA LEU A 84 2.04 -5.21 -8.95
C LEU A 84 3.06 -4.13 -9.32
N VAL A 85 2.78 -3.36 -10.37
CA VAL A 85 3.65 -2.26 -10.81
C VAL A 85 3.76 -1.19 -9.73
N CYS A 86 2.64 -0.74 -9.16
CA CYS A 86 2.63 0.28 -8.12
C CYS A 86 3.40 -0.17 -6.86
N VAL A 87 3.10 -1.36 -6.34
CA VAL A 87 3.78 -1.90 -5.15
C VAL A 87 5.26 -2.13 -5.45
N GLY A 88 5.60 -2.67 -6.62
CA GLY A 88 6.97 -2.89 -7.05
C GLY A 88 7.78 -1.58 -7.09
N LEU A 89 7.27 -0.55 -7.75
CA LEU A 89 7.94 0.75 -7.83
C LEU A 89 8.10 1.40 -6.46
N ILE A 90 7.03 1.46 -5.65
CA ILE A 90 7.09 2.07 -4.31
C ILE A 90 8.06 1.29 -3.40
N SER A 91 8.10 -0.04 -3.51
CA SER A 91 9.01 -0.87 -2.73
C SER A 91 10.49 -0.58 -3.06
N LEU A 92 10.83 -0.28 -4.33
CA LEU A 92 12.18 0.13 -4.71
C LEU A 92 12.62 1.43 -4.00
N PHE A 93 11.71 2.37 -3.83
CA PHE A 93 12.01 3.60 -3.06
C PHE A 93 12.23 3.33 -1.57
N CYS A 94 11.64 2.27 -1.01
CA CYS A 94 11.79 1.92 0.39
C CYS A 94 13.07 1.14 0.69
N LEU A 95 13.71 0.51 -0.29
CA LEU A 95 14.85 -0.38 -0.09
C LEU A 95 16.16 0.37 0.17
N GLY A 96 16.39 1.52 -0.46
CA GLY A 96 17.57 2.33 -0.26
C GLY A 96 17.79 3.40 -1.33
N TRP A 97 18.82 4.27 -1.14
CA TRP A 97 19.07 5.38 -2.04
C TRP A 97 19.36 4.96 -3.48
N LYS A 98 20.20 3.93 -3.66
CA LYS A 98 20.54 3.42 -5.01
C LYS A 98 19.34 2.84 -5.74
N THR A 99 18.52 2.07 -5.04
CA THR A 99 17.29 1.49 -5.58
C THR A 99 16.21 2.54 -5.79
N ALA A 100 16.19 3.61 -4.97
CA ALA A 100 15.30 4.75 -5.18
C ALA A 100 15.59 5.49 -6.49
N ILE A 101 16.87 5.64 -6.87
CA ILE A 101 17.24 6.22 -8.18
C ILE A 101 16.73 5.33 -9.32
N ILE A 102 16.94 4.00 -9.22
CA ILE A 102 16.43 3.05 -10.22
C ILE A 102 14.90 3.14 -10.30
N GLY A 103 14.23 3.11 -9.14
CA GLY A 103 12.78 3.27 -9.06
C GLY A 103 12.31 4.58 -9.69
N GLY A 104 13.02 5.68 -9.47
CA GLY A 104 12.74 6.99 -10.07
C GLY A 104 12.84 6.98 -11.58
N VAL A 105 13.93 6.42 -12.12
CA VAL A 105 14.12 6.27 -13.57
C VAL A 105 13.03 5.39 -14.19
N CYS A 106 12.72 4.25 -13.57
CA CYS A 106 11.65 3.36 -14.03
C CYS A 106 10.29 4.07 -14.01
N THR A 107 9.97 4.80 -12.94
CA THR A 107 8.71 5.55 -12.83
C THR A 107 8.63 6.63 -13.89
N ALA A 108 9.69 7.42 -14.07
CA ALA A 108 9.75 8.45 -15.12
C ALA A 108 9.59 7.83 -16.52
N GLY A 109 10.29 6.73 -16.80
CA GLY A 109 10.18 6.03 -18.07
C GLY A 109 8.76 5.52 -18.34
N LEU A 110 8.12 4.90 -17.34
CA LEU A 110 6.74 4.44 -17.45
C LEU A 110 5.76 5.61 -17.64
N THR A 111 5.97 6.73 -16.94
CA THR A 111 5.12 7.92 -17.07
C THR A 111 5.24 8.50 -18.48
N VAL A 112 6.47 8.66 -18.99
CA VAL A 112 6.69 9.15 -20.37
C VAL A 112 6.08 8.19 -21.38
N TRP A 113 6.27 6.89 -21.22
CA TRP A 113 5.66 5.87 -22.07
C TRP A 113 4.14 5.98 -22.09
N GLN A 114 3.50 6.07 -20.93
CA GLN A 114 2.04 6.23 -20.80
C GLN A 114 1.56 7.54 -21.42
N CYS A 115 2.30 8.64 -21.25
CA CYS A 115 1.98 9.92 -21.89
C CYS A 115 2.05 9.87 -23.41
N ILE A 116 2.98 9.10 -23.98
CA ILE A 116 3.10 8.95 -25.43
C ILE A 116 1.98 8.06 -25.98
N VAL A 117 1.75 6.91 -25.34
CA VAL A 117 0.76 5.91 -25.82
C VAL A 117 -0.68 6.40 -25.62
N HIS A 118 -0.93 7.18 -24.58
CA HIS A 118 -2.26 7.63 -24.20
C HIS A 118 -2.38 9.16 -24.18
N ALA A 119 -1.69 9.85 -25.09
CA ALA A 119 -1.68 11.31 -25.16
C ALA A 119 -3.09 11.92 -25.22
N GLU A 120 -4.01 11.25 -25.93
CA GLU A 120 -5.40 11.68 -26.07
C GLU A 120 -6.21 11.54 -24.77
N LEU A 121 -5.81 10.63 -23.86
CA LEU A 121 -6.49 10.43 -22.58
C LEU A 121 -6.02 11.38 -21.49
N LEU A 122 -4.85 12.01 -21.66
CA LEU A 122 -4.27 12.88 -20.63
C LEU A 122 -5.19 14.02 -20.18
N PRO A 123 -5.81 14.80 -21.09
CA PRO A 123 -6.72 15.88 -20.71
C PRO A 123 -8.00 15.35 -20.05
N GLU A 124 -8.38 14.10 -20.38
CA GLU A 124 -9.60 13.47 -19.89
C GLU A 124 -9.44 12.85 -18.50
N LEU A 125 -8.19 12.60 -18.04
CA LEU A 125 -7.93 12.01 -16.72
C LEU A 125 -8.53 12.82 -15.54
N ARG A 126 -8.75 14.13 -15.72
CA ARG A 126 -9.44 14.97 -14.75
C ARG A 126 -10.88 14.48 -14.45
N TYR A 127 -11.49 13.76 -15.37
CA TYR A 127 -12.84 13.22 -15.20
C TYR A 127 -12.86 11.83 -14.57
N ALA A 128 -11.69 11.16 -14.41
CA ALA A 128 -11.62 9.84 -13.81
C ALA A 128 -12.21 9.76 -12.38
N PRO A 129 -11.97 10.74 -11.48
CA PRO A 129 -12.64 10.75 -10.16
C PRO A 129 -14.15 10.92 -10.26
N LEU A 130 -14.64 11.69 -11.25
CA LEU A 130 -16.07 11.89 -11.48
C LEU A 130 -16.73 10.62 -12.02
N ALA A 131 -16.03 9.88 -12.90
CA ALA A 131 -16.50 8.59 -13.39
C ALA A 131 -16.64 7.57 -12.25
N LEU A 132 -15.65 7.49 -11.35
CA LEU A 132 -15.74 6.65 -10.15
C LEU A 132 -16.91 7.06 -9.24
N TYR A 133 -17.06 8.35 -9.00
CA TYR A 133 -18.15 8.90 -8.19
C TYR A 133 -19.52 8.55 -8.77
N ASN A 134 -19.72 8.82 -10.06
CA ASN A 134 -20.99 8.51 -10.73
C ASN A 134 -21.25 6.99 -10.76
N GLY A 135 -20.21 6.17 -10.96
CA GLY A 135 -20.33 4.72 -10.89
C GLY A 135 -20.76 4.23 -9.50
N CYS A 136 -20.20 4.83 -8.44
CA CYS A 136 -20.62 4.57 -7.06
C CYS A 136 -22.08 4.96 -6.82
N LEU A 137 -22.50 6.15 -7.26
CA LEU A 137 -23.89 6.59 -7.13
C LEU A 137 -24.85 5.68 -7.88
N ARG A 138 -24.51 5.27 -9.10
CA ARG A 138 -25.33 4.35 -9.90
C ARG A 138 -25.52 3.01 -9.18
N ARG A 139 -24.49 2.55 -8.48
CA ARG A 139 -24.58 1.35 -7.67
C ARG A 139 -25.46 1.52 -6.44
N LEU A 140 -25.36 2.65 -5.75
CA LEU A 140 -26.20 2.98 -4.59
C LEU A 140 -27.67 3.15 -4.99
N GLU A 141 -27.95 3.70 -6.16
CA GLU A 141 -29.31 3.77 -6.71
C GLU A 141 -29.87 2.37 -7.00
N THR A 142 -29.08 1.51 -7.62
CA THR A 142 -29.47 0.11 -7.87
C THR A 142 -29.77 -0.64 -6.57
N ALA A 143 -29.08 -0.29 -5.48
CA ALA A 143 -29.32 -0.83 -4.15
C ALA A 143 -30.49 -0.15 -3.41
N GLY A 144 -31.14 0.87 -4.00
CA GLY A 144 -32.31 1.55 -3.45
C GLY A 144 -32.03 2.63 -2.40
N TYR A 145 -30.76 3.07 -2.27
CA TYR A 145 -30.38 4.06 -1.25
C TYR A 145 -30.52 5.53 -1.70
N LEU A 146 -30.39 5.81 -3.01
CA LEU A 146 -30.32 7.17 -3.55
C LEU A 146 -31.05 7.27 -4.89
N THR A 147 -31.41 8.51 -5.29
CA THR A 147 -31.84 8.84 -6.63
C THR A 147 -30.66 9.42 -7.42
N PHE A 148 -30.22 8.72 -8.45
CA PHE A 148 -29.04 9.08 -9.25
C PHE A 148 -29.15 10.47 -9.88
N SER A 149 -30.32 10.79 -10.42
CA SER A 149 -30.55 12.04 -11.17
C SER A 149 -30.31 13.33 -10.39
N SER A 150 -30.41 13.28 -9.05
CA SER A 150 -30.21 14.45 -8.20
C SER A 150 -28.77 14.71 -7.76
N MET A 151 -27.91 13.72 -7.87
CA MET A 151 -26.54 13.77 -7.34
C MET A 151 -25.46 13.52 -8.38
N SER A 152 -25.82 13.02 -9.57
CA SER A 152 -24.85 12.76 -10.63
C SER A 152 -24.26 14.03 -11.20
N VAL A 153 -22.96 14.01 -11.46
CA VAL A 153 -22.25 15.12 -12.10
C VAL A 153 -22.10 14.82 -13.58
N SER A 154 -22.71 15.67 -14.42
CA SER A 154 -22.56 15.59 -15.88
C SER A 154 -21.17 16.10 -16.28
N TYR A 155 -20.47 15.34 -17.12
CA TYR A 155 -19.23 15.74 -17.76
C TYR A 155 -19.23 15.30 -19.22
N SER A 156 -18.54 16.07 -20.07
CA SER A 156 -18.31 15.71 -21.46
C SER A 156 -16.87 15.27 -21.62
N SER A 157 -16.68 14.03 -22.02
CA SER A 157 -15.36 13.43 -22.24
C SER A 157 -15.35 12.72 -23.58
N ALA A 158 -14.23 12.83 -24.30
CA ALA A 158 -13.97 12.07 -25.51
C ALA A 158 -13.56 10.61 -25.20
N ALA A 159 -13.07 10.36 -23.97
CA ALA A 159 -12.72 9.03 -23.52
C ALA A 159 -13.96 8.22 -23.13
N SER A 160 -13.91 6.90 -23.33
CA SER A 160 -14.98 6.00 -22.89
C SER A 160 -15.06 5.96 -21.36
N GLU A 161 -16.27 5.73 -20.82
CA GLU A 161 -16.50 5.60 -19.36
C GLU A 161 -15.60 4.48 -18.77
N GLU A 162 -15.42 3.39 -19.52
CA GLU A 162 -14.56 2.28 -19.10
C GLU A 162 -13.08 2.71 -18.95
N GLN A 163 -12.56 3.51 -19.88
CA GLN A 163 -11.19 4.03 -19.79
C GLN A 163 -11.01 4.95 -18.58
N LEU A 164 -11.99 5.80 -18.32
CA LEU A 164 -11.98 6.69 -17.15
C LEU A 164 -12.07 5.89 -15.83
N LEU A 165 -12.91 4.86 -15.78
CA LEU A 165 -13.00 3.98 -14.62
C LEU A 165 -11.69 3.22 -14.39
N ARG A 166 -11.04 2.70 -15.43
CA ARG A 166 -9.73 2.06 -15.34
C ARG A 166 -8.68 3.01 -14.79
N ALA A 167 -8.63 4.24 -15.31
CA ALA A 167 -7.70 5.27 -14.83
C ALA A 167 -7.97 5.66 -13.38
N GLY A 168 -9.25 5.84 -13.01
CA GLY A 168 -9.64 6.15 -11.65
C GLY A 168 -9.29 5.02 -10.66
N MET A 169 -9.55 3.75 -11.04
CA MET A 169 -9.16 2.59 -10.23
C MET A 169 -7.63 2.48 -10.09
N ALA A 170 -6.86 2.82 -11.12
CA ALA A 170 -5.40 2.88 -11.01
C ALA A 170 -4.95 3.91 -9.96
N GLY A 171 -5.62 5.06 -9.87
CA GLY A 171 -5.37 6.06 -8.83
C GLY A 171 -5.68 5.53 -7.42
N VAL A 172 -6.78 4.82 -7.24
CA VAL A 172 -7.15 4.17 -5.96
C VAL A 172 -6.12 3.11 -5.57
N ILE A 173 -5.69 2.29 -6.54
CA ILE A 173 -4.65 1.28 -6.31
C ILE A 173 -3.33 1.93 -5.90
N LEU A 174 -2.93 3.01 -6.55
CA LEU A 174 -1.71 3.75 -6.20
C LEU A 174 -1.77 4.24 -4.75
N LEU A 175 -2.90 4.79 -4.33
CA LEU A 175 -3.11 5.26 -2.95
C LEU A 175 -3.02 4.09 -1.95
N PHE A 176 -3.67 2.96 -2.20
CA PHE A 176 -3.57 1.77 -1.36
C PHE A 176 -2.14 1.24 -1.33
N ALA A 177 -1.50 1.08 -2.50
CA ALA A 177 -0.11 0.64 -2.59
C ALA A 177 0.84 1.52 -1.78
N LEU A 178 0.65 2.85 -1.84
CA LEU A 178 1.45 3.81 -1.09
C LEU A 178 1.27 3.63 0.43
N VAL A 179 0.03 3.58 0.91
CA VAL A 179 -0.26 3.40 2.34
C VAL A 179 0.28 2.07 2.84
N TYR A 180 -0.02 0.96 2.16
CA TYR A 180 0.42 -0.37 2.57
C TYR A 180 1.94 -0.51 2.56
N THR A 181 2.59 -0.05 1.48
CA THR A 181 4.04 -0.18 1.32
C THR A 181 4.79 0.67 2.35
N LEU A 182 4.39 1.93 2.55
CA LEU A 182 5.02 2.80 3.53
C LEU A 182 4.81 2.31 4.96
N CYS A 183 3.61 1.84 5.30
CA CYS A 183 3.32 1.36 6.64
C CYS A 183 4.04 0.04 6.95
N LEU A 184 4.01 -0.93 6.02
CA LEU A 184 4.53 -2.26 6.26
C LEU A 184 6.04 -2.38 6.05
N LEU A 185 6.61 -1.71 5.03
CA LEU A 185 8.05 -1.80 4.75
C LEU A 185 8.86 -0.81 5.58
N ARG A 186 8.39 0.42 5.76
CA ARG A 186 9.17 1.48 6.41
C ARG A 186 8.93 1.57 7.91
N ARG A 187 7.68 1.41 8.38
CA ARG A 187 7.31 1.57 9.80
C ARG A 187 6.99 0.28 10.51
N ALA A 188 6.87 -0.84 9.79
CA ALA A 188 6.40 -2.13 10.32
C ALA A 188 5.09 -1.99 11.15
N ASN A 189 4.22 -1.06 10.74
CA ASN A 189 2.97 -0.76 11.42
C ASN A 189 1.81 -1.38 10.63
N LEU A 190 1.15 -2.36 11.22
CA LEU A 190 -0.02 -3.04 10.65
C LEU A 190 -1.33 -2.29 10.91
N LEU A 191 -1.34 -1.35 11.85
CA LEU A 191 -2.57 -0.71 12.31
C LEU A 191 -3.21 0.14 11.20
N ALA A 192 -2.44 0.99 10.52
CA ALA A 192 -2.98 1.87 9.49
C ALA A 192 -3.56 1.11 8.26
N PRO A 193 -2.86 0.11 7.68
CA PRO A 193 -3.46 -0.72 6.64
C PRO A 193 -4.68 -1.49 7.13
N ALA A 194 -4.68 -2.02 8.36
CA ALA A 194 -5.82 -2.71 8.93
C ALA A 194 -7.04 -1.79 9.08
N ILE A 195 -6.85 -0.58 9.62
CA ILE A 195 -7.92 0.41 9.74
C ILE A 195 -8.48 0.77 8.35
N LEU A 196 -7.60 1.02 7.36
CA LEU A 196 -8.02 1.36 6.01
C LEU A 196 -8.84 0.23 5.38
N SER A 197 -8.35 -1.02 5.46
CA SER A 197 -9.08 -2.19 4.95
C SER A 197 -10.42 -2.35 5.63
N THR A 198 -10.45 -2.26 6.96
CA THR A 198 -11.68 -2.43 7.74
C THR A 198 -12.68 -1.33 7.41
N ALA A 199 -12.22 -0.07 7.27
CA ALA A 199 -13.10 1.04 6.90
C ALA A 199 -13.75 0.82 5.52
N VAL A 200 -12.95 0.42 4.51
CA VAL A 200 -13.48 0.13 3.17
C VAL A 200 -14.48 -1.03 3.22
N LEU A 201 -14.14 -2.13 3.90
CA LEU A 201 -15.01 -3.28 4.03
C LEU A 201 -16.30 -2.95 4.77
N THR A 202 -16.22 -2.16 5.86
CA THR A 202 -17.39 -1.75 6.63
C THR A 202 -18.33 -0.90 5.79
N VAL A 203 -17.81 0.08 5.04
CA VAL A 203 -18.64 0.89 4.14
C VAL A 203 -19.34 0.01 3.11
N LEU A 204 -18.63 -0.90 2.46
CA LEU A 204 -19.22 -1.80 1.46
C LEU A 204 -20.28 -2.74 2.05
N MET A 205 -20.05 -3.23 3.27
CA MET A 205 -21.02 -4.08 3.98
C MET A 205 -22.26 -3.28 4.44
N THR A 206 -22.07 -2.07 4.95
CA THR A 206 -23.15 -1.21 5.40
C THR A 206 -24.16 -0.93 4.27
N PHE A 207 -23.65 -0.72 3.05
CA PHE A 207 -24.52 -0.50 1.89
C PHE A 207 -25.02 -1.80 1.25
N ASN A 208 -24.80 -2.95 1.86
CA ASN A 208 -25.25 -4.27 1.37
C ASN A 208 -24.88 -4.54 -0.12
N VAL A 209 -23.88 -3.83 -0.60
CA VAL A 209 -23.45 -3.88 -2.00
C VAL A 209 -22.88 -5.25 -2.34
N TYR A 210 -22.19 -5.84 -1.37
CA TYR A 210 -21.54 -7.15 -1.52
C TYR A 210 -22.53 -8.32 -1.43
N SER A 211 -23.47 -8.24 -0.51
CA SER A 211 -24.45 -9.31 -0.26
C SER A 211 -25.30 -9.64 -1.51
N ASN A 212 -25.78 -8.61 -2.19
CA ASN A 212 -26.61 -8.79 -3.39
C ASN A 212 -25.88 -9.51 -4.53
N ARG A 213 -24.56 -9.31 -4.64
CA ARG A 213 -23.76 -9.98 -5.68
C ARG A 213 -23.44 -11.44 -5.34
N ILE A 214 -23.18 -11.73 -4.09
CA ILE A 214 -22.99 -13.14 -3.65
C ILE A 214 -24.26 -13.93 -3.91
N GLN A 215 -25.42 -13.39 -3.56
CA GLN A 215 -26.70 -14.04 -3.79
C GLN A 215 -26.96 -14.30 -5.29
N SER A 216 -26.69 -13.31 -6.14
CA SER A 216 -26.88 -13.49 -7.59
C SER A 216 -25.90 -14.49 -8.20
N ASN A 217 -24.64 -14.51 -7.76
CA ASN A 217 -23.63 -15.45 -8.27
C ASN A 217 -23.79 -16.87 -7.75
N LEU A 218 -24.43 -17.05 -6.60
CA LEU A 218 -24.72 -18.38 -6.04
C LEU A 218 -26.06 -18.96 -6.53
N GLY A 219 -26.80 -18.22 -7.35
CA GLY A 219 -28.11 -18.67 -7.85
C GLY A 219 -29.14 -18.90 -6.74
N ILE A 220 -28.94 -18.29 -5.56
CA ILE A 220 -29.86 -18.33 -4.44
C ILE A 220 -30.85 -17.19 -4.66
N VAL A 221 -31.86 -17.45 -5.43
CA VAL A 221 -33.06 -16.62 -5.59
C VAL A 221 -34.16 -17.27 -4.76
#